data_771494eda687d70db1f9527b4ad084d9
#
_entry.id   771494eda687d70db1f9527b4ad084d9
#
_cell.length_a   1.000
_cell.length_b   1.000
_cell.length_c   1.000
_cell.angle_alpha   90.00
_cell.angle_beta   90.00
_cell.angle_gamma   90.00
#
_symmetry.space_group_name_H-M   'P 1'
#
loop_
_entity.id
_entity.type
_entity.pdbx_description
1 polymer ?
#
loop_
_entity_poly.entity_id
_entity_poly.type
_entity_poly.pdbx_seq_one_letter_code
_entity_poly.pdbx_strand_id
1 'polypeptide(L)'
;MTLKEIMDQQVYAVAGDTVNPEKYAARIKAGLLKNGYTAYGVGKELSSFDEVPGEIDIIDLCIRADKGLELMKKTSKKCKCVVIQPGAASPELLGWLEEQKIPYFQGCLLVGMQEYPRNK
;
A
#
# COMPACT_ATOMS: atom_id res chain seq x y z
N MET A 1 -5.03 -12.79 -1.39
CA MET A 1 -6.02 -12.16 -0.48
C MET A 1 -7.11 -11.47 -1.29
N THR A 2 -8.34 -11.57 -0.82
CA THR A 2 -9.45 -10.82 -1.39
C THR A 2 -9.43 -9.39 -0.85
N LEU A 3 -10.18 -8.50 -1.47
CA LEU A 3 -10.29 -7.12 -1.01
C LEU A 3 -10.82 -7.06 0.43
N LYS A 4 -11.79 -7.92 0.75
CA LYS A 4 -12.32 -7.98 2.11
C LYS A 4 -11.25 -8.37 3.12
N GLU A 5 -10.44 -9.38 2.80
CA GLU A 5 -9.36 -9.81 3.68
C GLU A 5 -8.32 -8.72 3.86
N ILE A 6 -8.03 -7.97 2.79
CA ILE A 6 -7.12 -6.83 2.85
C ILE A 6 -7.66 -5.78 3.81
N MET A 7 -8.96 -5.49 3.73
CA MET A 7 -9.57 -4.47 4.59
C MET A 7 -9.77 -4.92 6.03
N ASP A 8 -9.54 -6.21 6.31
CA ASP A 8 -9.57 -6.72 7.68
C ASP A 8 -8.22 -6.57 8.40
N GLN A 9 -7.20 -6.08 7.72
CA GLN A 9 -5.87 -5.89 8.31
C GLN A 9 -5.80 -4.56 9.07
N GLN A 10 -4.68 -4.29 9.75
CA GLN A 10 -4.55 -3.11 10.59
C GLN A 10 -3.47 -2.13 10.12
N VAL A 11 -2.30 -2.61 9.74
CA VAL A 11 -1.15 -1.73 9.47
C VAL A 11 -0.89 -1.64 7.97
N TYR A 12 -0.97 -0.43 7.45
CA TYR A 12 -0.80 -0.15 6.02
C TYR A 12 0.37 0.82 5.80
N ALA A 13 1.17 0.55 4.78
CA ALA A 13 2.21 1.47 4.33
C ALA A 13 1.83 1.90 2.90
N VAL A 14 1.53 3.17 2.73
CA VAL A 14 1.10 3.74 1.46
C VAL A 14 2.29 4.39 0.78
N ALA A 15 2.70 3.86 -0.36
CA ALA A 15 3.79 4.41 -1.14
C ALA A 15 3.25 5.41 -2.15
N GLY A 16 3.80 6.62 -2.14
CA GLY A 16 3.40 7.69 -3.02
C GLY A 16 3.50 9.03 -2.34
N ASP A 17 2.88 10.04 -2.94
CA ASP A 17 2.85 11.38 -2.36
C ASP A 17 1.70 11.47 -1.35
N THR A 18 2.01 11.20 -0.09
CA THR A 18 1.05 11.26 1.01
C THR A 18 1.01 12.63 1.68
N VAL A 19 1.79 13.59 1.19
CA VAL A 19 1.86 14.95 1.73
C VAL A 19 0.90 15.89 1.04
N ASN A 20 0.83 15.83 -0.30
CA ASN A 20 -0.06 16.68 -1.08
C ASN A 20 -1.49 16.14 -1.00
N PRO A 21 -2.44 16.87 -0.34
CA PRO A 21 -3.79 16.35 -0.13
C PRO A 21 -4.60 16.11 -1.41
N GLU A 22 -4.13 16.60 -2.54
CA GLU A 22 -4.81 16.36 -3.82
C GLU A 22 -4.45 15.04 -4.45
N LYS A 23 -3.40 14.38 -3.96
CA LYS A 23 -2.93 13.11 -4.52
C LYS A 23 -3.69 11.93 -3.92
N TYR A 24 -3.87 10.89 -4.73
CA TYR A 24 -4.58 9.68 -4.29
C TYR A 24 -3.91 9.06 -3.06
N ALA A 25 -2.58 9.00 -3.04
CA ALA A 25 -1.87 8.43 -1.90
C ALA A 25 -2.22 9.14 -0.60
N ALA A 26 -2.29 10.47 -0.63
CA ALA A 26 -2.66 11.26 0.55
C ALA A 26 -4.11 11.00 0.96
N ARG A 27 -5.02 10.86 0.00
CA ARG A 27 -6.43 10.56 0.28
C ARG A 27 -6.59 9.19 0.89
N ILE A 28 -5.85 8.21 0.38
CA ILE A 28 -5.90 6.85 0.90
C ILE A 28 -5.40 6.83 2.34
N LYS A 29 -4.25 7.44 2.60
CA LYS A 29 -3.69 7.49 3.95
C LYS A 29 -4.66 8.17 4.92
N ALA A 30 -5.20 9.33 4.53
CA ALA A 30 -6.15 10.06 5.36
C ALA A 30 -7.41 9.22 5.63
N GLY A 31 -7.92 8.53 4.62
CA GLY A 31 -9.09 7.67 4.78
C GLY A 31 -8.83 6.51 5.70
N LEU A 32 -7.65 5.89 5.60
CA LEU A 32 -7.28 4.80 6.49
C LEU A 32 -7.23 5.28 7.94
N LEU A 33 -6.56 6.39 8.19
CA LEU A 33 -6.47 6.95 9.54
C LEU A 33 -7.85 7.32 10.09
N LYS A 34 -8.68 7.93 9.26
CA LYS A 34 -10.03 8.32 9.66
C LYS A 34 -10.88 7.09 10.05
N ASN A 35 -10.65 5.96 9.40
CA ASN A 35 -11.42 4.75 9.65
C ASN A 35 -10.77 3.84 10.70
N GLY A 36 -9.76 4.32 11.42
CA GLY A 36 -9.20 3.59 12.55
C GLY A 36 -8.06 2.63 12.21
N TYR A 37 -7.58 2.67 10.98
CA TYR A 37 -6.40 1.89 10.60
C TYR A 37 -5.13 2.63 10.99
N THR A 38 -4.04 1.88 11.07
CA THR A 38 -2.70 2.45 11.23
C THR A 38 -2.10 2.60 9.84
N ALA A 39 -1.70 3.80 9.48
CA ALA A 39 -1.19 4.07 8.13
C ALA A 39 0.05 4.95 8.17
N TYR A 40 1.03 4.58 7.35
CA TYR A 40 2.27 5.32 7.19
C TYR A 40 2.45 5.68 5.73
N GLY A 41 3.05 6.83 5.46
CA GLY A 41 3.36 7.26 4.09
C GLY A 41 4.82 7.00 3.78
N VAL A 42 5.10 6.42 2.61
CA VAL A 42 6.45 6.11 2.17
C VAL A 42 6.69 6.75 0.80
N GLY A 43 7.81 7.43 0.67
CA GLY A 43 8.17 8.17 -0.52
C GLY A 43 8.43 9.63 -0.22
N LYS A 44 7.43 10.33 0.28
CA LYS A 44 7.58 11.74 0.68
C LYS A 44 7.77 11.89 2.17
N GLU A 45 7.10 11.09 2.98
CA GLU A 45 7.24 11.17 4.44
C GLU A 45 8.41 10.32 4.91
N LEU A 46 8.29 8.99 4.78
CA LEU A 46 9.39 8.08 5.07
C LEU A 46 10.07 7.74 3.75
N SER A 47 11.38 7.50 3.78
CA SER A 47 12.11 7.24 2.54
C SER A 47 12.09 5.78 2.12
N SER A 48 11.74 4.86 3.02
CA SER A 48 11.66 3.44 2.71
C SER A 48 10.67 2.73 3.63
N PHE A 49 10.26 1.52 3.24
CA PHE A 49 9.39 0.71 4.08
C PHE A 49 10.09 0.27 5.37
N ASP A 50 11.42 0.19 5.36
CA ASP A 50 12.17 -0.20 6.55
C ASP A 50 12.05 0.81 7.68
N GLU A 51 11.70 2.06 7.36
CA GLU A 51 11.51 3.11 8.37
C GLU A 51 10.17 3.02 9.08
N VAL A 52 9.24 2.22 8.57
CA VAL A 52 7.95 2.01 9.23
C VAL A 52 8.20 1.26 10.55
N PRO A 53 7.70 1.77 11.69
CA PRO A 53 7.87 1.04 12.96
C PRO A 53 7.03 -0.24 12.96
N GLY A 54 7.63 -1.34 13.39
CA GLY A 54 6.93 -2.60 13.53
C GLY A 54 6.63 -3.29 12.21
N GLU A 55 5.65 -4.18 12.24
CA GLU A 55 5.28 -4.98 11.09
C GLU A 55 4.32 -4.23 10.17
N ILE A 56 4.36 -4.57 8.90
CA ILE A 56 3.44 -4.02 7.90
C ILE A 56 2.54 -5.16 7.45
N ASP A 57 1.22 -4.97 7.53
CA ASP A 57 0.28 -5.96 7.00
C ASP A 57 0.11 -5.80 5.50
N ILE A 58 -0.14 -4.58 5.05
CA ILE A 58 -0.43 -4.29 3.64
C ILE A 58 0.47 -3.17 3.16
N ILE A 59 1.11 -3.38 2.02
CA ILE A 59 1.80 -2.33 1.28
C ILE A 59 0.89 -1.89 0.15
N ASP A 60 0.58 -0.61 0.07
CA ASP A 60 -0.24 -0.06 -0.99
C ASP A 60 0.63 0.77 -1.92
N LEU A 61 0.79 0.31 -3.15
CA LEU A 61 1.59 1.02 -4.15
C LEU A 61 0.69 1.99 -4.92
N CYS A 62 0.80 3.26 -4.58
CA CYS A 62 0.07 4.35 -5.23
C CYS A 62 1.10 5.31 -5.83
N ILE A 63 1.98 4.77 -6.68
CA ILE A 63 3.15 5.44 -7.20
C ILE A 63 3.49 4.80 -8.55
N ARG A 64 4.28 5.47 -9.37
CA ARG A 64 4.70 4.90 -10.65
C ARG A 64 5.33 3.51 -10.43
N ALA A 65 5.05 2.60 -11.36
CA ALA A 65 5.47 1.21 -11.22
C ALA A 65 6.97 1.04 -11.02
N ASP A 66 7.79 1.83 -11.72
CA ASP A 66 9.25 1.77 -11.57
C ASP A 66 9.70 2.19 -10.18
N LYS A 67 9.06 3.21 -9.61
CA LYS A 67 9.37 3.66 -8.25
C LYS A 67 8.88 2.66 -7.22
N GLY A 68 7.70 2.08 -7.43
CA GLY A 68 7.17 1.04 -6.55
C GLY A 68 8.09 -0.16 -6.49
N LEU A 69 8.57 -0.61 -7.65
CA LEU A 69 9.50 -1.73 -7.73
C LEU A 69 10.80 -1.41 -6.99
N GLU A 70 11.32 -0.19 -7.17
CA GLU A 70 12.54 0.24 -6.50
C GLU A 70 12.37 0.19 -4.98
N LEU A 71 11.24 0.71 -4.47
CA LEU A 71 10.95 0.66 -3.03
C LEU A 71 10.84 -0.77 -2.52
N MET A 72 10.18 -1.64 -3.28
CA MET A 72 10.04 -3.04 -2.90
C MET A 72 11.37 -3.76 -2.83
N LYS A 73 12.26 -3.47 -3.77
CA LYS A 73 13.59 -4.11 -3.79
C LYS A 73 14.49 -3.65 -2.66
N LYS A 74 14.25 -2.47 -2.12
CA LYS A 74 15.08 -1.89 -1.06
C LYS A 74 14.68 -2.32 0.34
N THR A 75 13.49 -2.90 0.50
CA THR A 75 13.02 -3.23 1.84
C THR A 75 13.37 -4.66 2.24
N SER A 76 13.69 -4.82 3.52
CA SER A 76 13.83 -6.14 4.14
C SER A 76 12.53 -6.56 4.83
N LYS A 77 11.55 -5.67 4.90
CA LYS A 77 10.28 -5.95 5.57
C LYS A 77 9.39 -6.82 4.72
N LYS A 78 8.63 -7.68 5.39
CA LYS A 78 7.64 -8.52 4.75
C LYS A 78 6.26 -7.93 4.98
N CYS A 79 5.32 -8.30 4.13
CA CYS A 79 3.93 -7.92 4.30
C CYS A 79 3.06 -9.10 3.90
N LYS A 80 1.77 -9.02 4.22
CA LYS A 80 0.83 -10.10 3.88
C LYS A 80 0.38 -10.00 2.44
N CYS A 81 0.27 -8.79 1.91
CA CYS A 81 -0.16 -8.57 0.54
C CYS A 81 0.23 -7.18 0.07
N VAL A 82 0.55 -7.05 -1.21
CA VAL A 82 0.80 -5.76 -1.85
C VAL A 82 -0.42 -5.39 -2.67
N VAL A 83 -0.99 -4.22 -2.40
CA VAL A 83 -2.10 -3.68 -3.20
C VAL A 83 -1.51 -2.73 -4.22
N ILE A 84 -1.85 -2.93 -5.48
CA ILE A 84 -1.35 -2.10 -6.56
C ILE A 84 -2.52 -1.31 -7.12
N GLN A 85 -2.47 0.00 -6.92
CA GLN A 85 -3.52 0.91 -7.38
C GLN A 85 -3.56 0.95 -8.90
N PRO A 86 -4.72 1.27 -9.50
CA PRO A 86 -4.80 1.41 -10.95
C PRO A 86 -3.75 2.40 -11.47
N GLY A 87 -3.01 1.98 -12.50
CA GLY A 87 -1.94 2.78 -13.08
C GLY A 87 -0.58 2.58 -12.44
N ALA A 88 -0.50 1.81 -11.35
CA ALA A 88 0.77 1.57 -10.64
C ALA A 88 1.39 0.22 -10.98
N ALA A 89 0.79 -0.55 -11.86
CA ALA A 89 1.30 -1.87 -12.25
C ALA A 89 2.16 -1.78 -13.51
N SER A 90 3.08 -2.73 -13.62
CA SER A 90 3.85 -2.94 -14.84
C SER A 90 4.20 -4.42 -14.92
N PRO A 91 4.53 -4.94 -16.13
CA PRO A 91 4.97 -6.32 -16.25
C PRO A 91 6.19 -6.61 -15.39
N GLU A 92 7.13 -5.67 -15.29
CA GLU A 92 8.34 -5.84 -14.49
C GLU A 92 8.00 -5.96 -12.99
N LEU A 93 7.12 -5.09 -12.49
CA LEU A 93 6.71 -5.13 -11.09
C LEU A 93 5.98 -6.43 -10.77
N LEU A 94 5.01 -6.80 -11.60
CA LEU A 94 4.24 -8.02 -11.36
C LEU A 94 5.12 -9.26 -11.44
N GLY A 95 6.02 -9.31 -12.44
CA GLY A 95 6.95 -10.41 -12.59
C GLY A 95 7.87 -10.57 -11.39
N TRP A 96 8.38 -9.45 -10.88
CA TRP A 96 9.24 -9.47 -9.69
C TRP A 96 8.49 -9.97 -8.47
N LEU A 97 7.26 -9.49 -8.26
CA LEU A 97 6.45 -9.94 -7.12
C LEU A 97 6.19 -11.44 -7.18
N GLU A 98 5.91 -11.96 -8.39
CA GLU A 98 5.68 -13.39 -8.59
C GLU A 98 6.95 -14.21 -8.32
N GLU A 99 8.09 -13.72 -8.79
CA GLU A 99 9.37 -14.38 -8.52
C GLU A 99 9.67 -14.45 -7.03
N GLN A 100 9.35 -13.39 -6.30
CA GLN A 100 9.58 -13.32 -4.86
C GLN A 100 8.49 -14.02 -4.06
N LYS A 101 7.44 -14.53 -4.73
CA LYS A 101 6.30 -15.19 -4.10
C LYS A 101 5.59 -14.27 -3.11
N ILE A 102 5.49 -13.00 -3.47
CA ILE A 102 4.77 -12.01 -2.67
C ILE A 102 3.34 -11.89 -3.20
N PRO A 103 2.33 -12.15 -2.38
CA PRO A 103 0.94 -12.00 -2.83
C PRO A 103 0.63 -10.54 -3.18
N TYR A 104 -0.13 -10.34 -4.25
CA TYR A 104 -0.54 -8.98 -4.60
C TYR A 104 -1.99 -8.97 -5.09
N PHE A 105 -2.58 -7.79 -5.04
CA PHE A 105 -3.96 -7.55 -5.45
C PHE A 105 -4.00 -6.22 -6.21
N GLN A 106 -4.54 -6.24 -7.41
CA GLN A 106 -4.69 -5.02 -8.20
C GLN A 106 -6.06 -4.40 -7.93
N GLY A 107 -6.07 -3.28 -7.26
CA GLY A 107 -7.32 -2.61 -6.90
C GLY A 107 -7.07 -1.35 -6.10
N CYS A 108 -8.14 -0.78 -5.56
CA CYS A 108 -8.11 0.52 -4.89
C CYS A 108 -8.58 0.41 -3.45
N LEU A 109 -7.77 0.90 -2.51
CA LEU A 109 -8.16 0.90 -1.09
C LEU A 109 -9.29 1.86 -0.79
N LEU A 110 -9.47 2.93 -1.59
CA LEU A 110 -10.63 3.81 -1.42
C LEU A 110 -11.92 3.04 -1.68
N VAL A 111 -11.92 2.19 -2.70
CA VAL A 111 -13.04 1.30 -3.00
C VAL A 111 -13.22 0.30 -1.87
N GLY A 112 -12.12 -0.25 -1.37
CA GLY A 112 -12.15 -1.22 -0.26
C GLY A 112 -12.80 -0.62 0.98
N MET A 113 -12.42 0.59 1.35
CA MET A 113 -13.00 1.26 2.51
C MET A 113 -14.49 1.55 2.33
N GLN A 114 -14.89 1.83 1.09
CA GLN A 114 -16.29 2.12 0.77
C GLN A 114 -17.15 0.85 0.82
N GLU A 115 -16.63 -0.26 0.28
CA GLU A 115 -17.38 -1.52 0.21
C GLU A 115 -17.37 -2.29 1.53
N TYR A 116 -16.30 -2.16 2.30
CA TYR A 116 -16.13 -2.87 3.57
C TYR A 116 -15.81 -1.88 4.68
N PRO A 117 -16.75 -0.99 5.02
CA PRO A 117 -16.50 0.02 6.04
C PRO A 117 -16.24 -0.62 7.39
N ARG A 118 -15.27 -0.04 8.11
CA ARG A 118 -14.93 -0.52 9.45
C ARG A 118 -15.79 0.23 10.46
N ASN A 119 -16.54 -0.50 11.24
CA ASN A 119 -17.36 0.08 12.29
C ASN A 119 -16.49 0.34 13.52
N LYS A 120 -16.72 1.49 14.14
CA LYS A 120 -15.97 1.92 15.33
C LYS A 120 -16.84 1.99 16.55
#